data_374350312d4c4097b37c59ee1fc3a602
#
_entry.id   374350312d4c4097b37c59ee1fc3a602
#
_cell.length_a   1.000
_cell.length_b   1.000
_cell.length_c   1.000
_cell.angle_alpha   90.00
_cell.angle_beta   90.00
_cell.angle_gamma   90.00
#
_symmetry.space_group_name_H-M   'P 1'
#
loop_
_entity.id
_entity.type
_entity.pdbx_description
1 polymer ?
#
loop_
_entity_poly.entity_id
_entity_poly.type
_entity_poly.pdbx_seq_one_letter_code
_entity_poly.pdbx_strand_id
1 'polypeptide(L)'
;MAKKSTRKSVKKAKARKTARPAKPIALYYWPTPNGHKISIMLEELGVPYEVHPINIGKGEQFAPAFLKISPNNRVPAIVDPDGPGGRPISVFESGAILQYLGRKYGRFYPQDERARVQVEEWLFWQVGGLGPMAGQANHFNSYAPEDIPYAKKRYTDELHRLFGVMNKRLETKKFLAGAYSIADMACWSWVLAGSKHVPLEEFPHLQAWRDRVGARKAVVRGKAVAGESRKPLTDEERKVLFGQRAR
;
A
#
# COMPACT_ATOMS: atom_id res chain seq x y z
N MET A 1 55.71 -40.57 32.15
CA MET A 1 54.35 -40.00 32.39
C MET A 1 54.40 -38.49 32.02
N ALA A 2 53.83 -38.15 30.87
CA ALA A 2 53.83 -36.77 30.37
C ALA A 2 52.41 -36.19 30.51
N LYS A 3 52.23 -35.11 31.30
CA LYS A 3 50.98 -34.41 31.47
C LYS A 3 50.72 -33.50 30.26
N LYS A 4 49.68 -33.77 29.46
CA LYS A 4 49.17 -32.87 28.40
C LYS A 4 48.36 -31.72 29.04
N SER A 5 48.87 -30.50 28.88
CA SER A 5 48.18 -29.25 29.21
C SER A 5 47.20 -28.87 28.11
N THR A 6 45.90 -28.86 28.39
CA THR A 6 44.85 -28.40 27.50
C THR A 6 44.67 -26.88 27.64
N ARG A 7 45.18 -26.13 26.69
CA ARG A 7 44.86 -24.68 26.54
C ARG A 7 43.44 -24.50 26.06
N LYS A 8 42.54 -24.00 26.90
CA LYS A 8 41.21 -23.52 26.52
C LYS A 8 41.33 -22.20 25.75
N SER A 9 40.99 -22.22 24.49
CA SER A 9 40.84 -21.04 23.65
C SER A 9 39.59 -20.26 24.06
N VAL A 10 39.78 -19.07 24.67
CA VAL A 10 38.69 -18.13 24.95
C VAL A 10 38.35 -17.40 23.66
N LYS A 11 37.24 -17.74 23.02
CA LYS A 11 36.69 -16.98 21.88
C LYS A 11 36.22 -15.62 22.42
N LYS A 12 36.92 -14.54 22.06
CA LYS A 12 36.46 -13.16 22.26
C LYS A 12 35.15 -12.94 21.52
N ALA A 13 34.07 -12.71 22.25
CA ALA A 13 32.78 -12.29 21.68
C ALA A 13 33.00 -10.95 20.98
N LYS A 14 32.74 -10.90 19.65
CA LYS A 14 32.70 -9.65 18.88
C LYS A 14 31.58 -8.77 19.46
N ALA A 15 31.96 -7.61 20.04
CA ALA A 15 31.01 -6.61 20.47
C ALA A 15 30.04 -6.27 19.28
N ARG A 16 28.75 -6.45 19.52
CA ARG A 16 27.69 -6.00 18.60
C ARG A 16 27.85 -4.48 18.46
N LYS A 17 28.30 -4.00 17.30
CA LYS A 17 28.23 -2.57 16.96
C LYS A 17 26.80 -2.14 17.22
N THR A 18 26.59 -1.19 18.12
CA THR A 18 25.30 -0.53 18.31
C THR A 18 24.86 0.03 16.97
N ALA A 19 23.81 -0.56 16.40
CA ALA A 19 23.27 -0.11 15.12
C ALA A 19 22.85 1.36 15.28
N ARG A 20 23.35 2.23 14.39
CA ARG A 20 22.92 3.62 14.31
C ARG A 20 21.39 3.62 14.17
N PRO A 21 20.63 4.43 14.94
CA PRO A 21 19.19 4.46 14.81
C PRO A 21 18.81 4.73 13.34
N ALA A 22 17.91 3.90 12.81
CA ALA A 22 17.48 4.04 11.43
C ALA A 22 16.85 5.42 11.23
N LYS A 23 17.27 6.14 10.21
CA LYS A 23 16.65 7.42 9.83
C LYS A 23 15.22 7.13 9.36
N PRO A 24 14.24 7.97 9.75
CA PRO A 24 12.85 7.75 9.33
C PRO A 24 12.70 7.86 7.81
N ILE A 25 11.84 6.99 7.26
CA ILE A 25 11.41 7.08 5.85
C ILE A 25 10.44 8.25 5.73
N ALA A 26 10.66 9.18 4.79
CA ALA A 26 9.72 10.24 4.49
C ALA A 26 8.58 9.65 3.64
N LEU A 27 7.34 9.70 4.14
CA LEU A 27 6.13 9.25 3.47
C LEU A 27 5.34 10.46 2.99
N TYR A 28 5.35 10.72 1.68
CA TYR A 28 4.51 11.72 1.02
C TYR A 28 3.12 11.14 0.79
N TYR A 29 2.13 11.70 1.46
CA TYR A 29 0.90 10.98 1.74
C TYR A 29 -0.35 11.85 1.69
N TRP A 30 -1.46 11.24 1.27
CA TRP A 30 -2.81 11.69 1.52
C TRP A 30 -3.68 10.47 1.85
N PRO A 31 -4.73 10.58 2.73
CA PRO A 31 -5.55 9.44 3.15
C PRO A 31 -6.47 8.93 2.03
N THR A 32 -5.86 8.33 1.04
CA THR A 32 -6.48 7.67 -0.12
C THR A 32 -6.28 6.15 -0.02
N PRO A 33 -7.05 5.34 -0.77
CA PRO A 33 -6.81 3.90 -0.80
C PRO A 33 -5.37 3.52 -1.17
N ASN A 34 -4.71 4.27 -2.07
CA ASN A 34 -3.30 4.02 -2.40
C ASN A 34 -2.35 4.48 -1.29
N GLY A 35 -2.63 5.60 -0.62
CA GLY A 35 -1.86 6.07 0.53
C GLY A 35 -1.85 5.04 1.66
N HIS A 36 -3.02 4.50 2.01
CA HIS A 36 -3.15 3.50 3.05
C HIS A 36 -2.33 2.23 2.82
N LYS A 37 -2.06 1.83 1.58
CA LYS A 37 -1.17 0.68 1.30
C LYS A 37 0.19 0.86 1.97
N ILE A 38 0.75 2.07 1.89
CA ILE A 38 2.12 2.33 2.34
C ILE A 38 2.17 2.62 3.83
N SER A 39 1.21 3.37 4.37
CA SER A 39 1.13 3.54 5.82
C SER A 39 0.93 2.19 6.55
N ILE A 40 0.08 1.31 6.01
CA ILE A 40 -0.08 -0.07 6.52
C ILE A 40 1.23 -0.86 6.43
N MET A 41 1.94 -0.81 5.30
CA MET A 41 3.21 -1.52 5.13
C MET A 41 4.26 -1.05 6.15
N LEU A 42 4.40 0.25 6.35
CA LEU A 42 5.37 0.81 7.31
C LEU A 42 5.03 0.41 8.76
N GLU A 43 3.74 0.42 9.11
CA GLU A 43 3.25 -0.06 10.40
C GLU A 43 3.45 -1.59 10.60
N GLU A 44 3.25 -2.40 9.57
CA GLU A 44 3.51 -3.84 9.60
C GLU A 44 5.00 -4.18 9.73
N LEU A 45 5.85 -3.34 9.16
CA LEU A 45 7.30 -3.46 9.31
C LEU A 45 7.78 -3.00 10.68
N GLY A 46 7.08 -2.06 11.31
CA GLY A 46 7.49 -1.42 12.57
C GLY A 46 8.72 -0.54 12.40
N VAL A 47 8.87 0.09 11.24
CA VAL A 47 10.00 0.97 10.92
C VAL A 47 9.65 2.45 11.17
N PRO A 48 10.61 3.30 11.58
CA PRO A 48 10.35 4.72 11.77
C PRO A 48 10.05 5.41 10.43
N TYR A 49 9.03 6.26 10.41
CA TYR A 49 8.67 7.08 9.25
C TYR A 49 8.10 8.43 9.68
N GLU A 50 8.18 9.41 8.79
CA GLU A 50 7.59 10.74 8.94
C GLU A 50 6.57 10.97 7.83
N VAL A 51 5.40 11.49 8.19
CA VAL A 51 4.34 11.80 7.22
C VAL A 51 4.51 13.22 6.72
N HIS A 52 4.64 13.37 5.41
CA HIS A 52 4.63 14.63 4.68
C HIS A 52 3.28 14.73 3.93
N PRO A 53 2.29 15.46 4.46
CA PRO A 53 0.99 15.56 3.82
C PRO A 53 1.10 16.27 2.48
N ILE A 54 0.42 15.72 1.45
CA ILE A 54 0.26 16.35 0.13
C ILE A 54 -1.24 16.49 -0.11
N ASN A 55 -1.79 17.66 0.13
CA ASN A 55 -3.22 17.91 -0.06
C ASN A 55 -3.56 17.96 -1.56
N ILE A 56 -4.09 16.83 -2.06
CA ILE A 56 -4.44 16.67 -3.48
C ILE A 56 -5.61 17.54 -3.92
N GLY A 57 -6.49 17.97 -3.01
CA GLY A 57 -7.56 18.90 -3.29
C GLY A 57 -7.05 20.33 -3.52
N LYS A 58 -5.95 20.69 -2.87
CA LYS A 58 -5.30 22.02 -3.05
C LYS A 58 -4.26 22.05 -4.17
N GLY A 59 -4.01 20.94 -4.85
CA GLY A 59 -3.05 20.89 -5.96
C GLY A 59 -1.58 20.79 -5.54
N GLU A 60 -1.29 20.46 -4.27
CA GLU A 60 0.09 20.35 -3.77
C GLU A 60 0.90 19.25 -4.49
N GLN A 61 0.22 18.27 -5.11
CA GLN A 61 0.86 17.25 -5.96
C GLN A 61 1.53 17.82 -7.22
N PHE A 62 1.25 19.05 -7.57
CA PHE A 62 1.88 19.73 -8.72
C PHE A 62 3.09 20.60 -8.33
N ALA A 63 3.40 20.70 -7.05
CA ALA A 63 4.55 21.47 -6.59
C ALA A 63 5.86 20.89 -7.17
N PRO A 64 6.77 21.75 -7.71
CA PRO A 64 8.02 21.28 -8.33
C PRO A 64 8.87 20.40 -7.42
N ALA A 65 8.84 20.64 -6.12
CA ALA A 65 9.54 19.81 -5.13
C ALA A 65 8.99 18.38 -5.06
N PHE A 66 7.65 18.23 -5.13
CA PHE A 66 7.02 16.92 -5.12
C PHE A 66 7.17 16.20 -6.46
N LEU A 67 7.12 16.91 -7.60
CA LEU A 67 7.31 16.32 -8.93
C LEU A 67 8.69 15.68 -9.11
N LYS A 68 9.73 16.18 -8.41
CA LYS A 68 11.06 15.53 -8.37
C LYS A 68 11.04 14.16 -7.69
N ILE A 69 10.07 13.92 -6.80
CA ILE A 69 9.90 12.67 -6.04
C ILE A 69 8.91 11.75 -6.74
N SER A 70 7.81 12.30 -7.25
CA SER A 70 6.73 11.61 -7.93
C SER A 70 6.37 12.32 -9.24
N PRO A 71 7.05 12.00 -10.35
CA PRO A 71 6.84 12.68 -11.64
C PRO A 71 5.42 12.47 -12.20
N ASN A 72 4.70 11.45 -11.72
CA ASN A 72 3.30 11.20 -12.04
C ASN A 72 2.32 12.09 -11.25
N ASN A 73 2.79 13.03 -10.42
CA ASN A 73 1.96 13.88 -9.55
C ASN A 73 0.89 13.11 -8.76
N ARG A 74 1.22 11.93 -8.24
CA ARG A 74 0.33 11.08 -7.46
C ARG A 74 0.96 10.71 -6.11
N VAL A 75 0.11 10.58 -5.11
CA VAL A 75 0.45 10.00 -3.82
C VAL A 75 0.02 8.52 -3.79
N PRO A 76 0.73 7.67 -3.03
CA PRO A 76 1.89 7.93 -2.19
C PRO A 76 3.21 7.94 -2.95
N ALA A 77 4.22 8.57 -2.34
CA ALA A 77 5.63 8.40 -2.69
C ALA A 77 6.45 8.33 -1.39
N ILE A 78 7.66 7.78 -1.45
CA ILE A 78 8.58 7.77 -0.30
C ILE A 78 9.95 8.32 -0.69
N VAL A 79 10.66 8.85 0.31
CA VAL A 79 12.11 9.03 0.24
C VAL A 79 12.72 8.22 1.37
N ASP A 80 13.49 7.21 1.01
CA ASP A 80 14.23 6.39 1.95
C ASP A 80 15.67 6.93 2.04
N PRO A 81 16.07 7.48 3.19
CA PRO A 81 17.41 8.05 3.37
C PRO A 81 18.52 7.00 3.44
N ASP A 82 18.17 5.73 3.65
CA ASP A 82 19.07 4.58 3.72
C ASP A 82 18.76 3.56 2.63
N GLY A 83 18.76 4.02 1.38
CA GLY A 83 18.50 3.22 0.20
C GLY A 83 19.68 2.33 -0.20
N PRO A 84 19.62 1.69 -1.38
CA PRO A 84 20.68 0.84 -1.88
C PRO A 84 22.03 1.55 -1.93
N GLY A 85 23.07 0.87 -1.43
CA GLY A 85 24.43 1.43 -1.32
C GLY A 85 24.54 2.55 -0.27
N GLY A 86 23.60 2.65 0.69
CA GLY A 86 23.61 3.65 1.75
C GLY A 86 23.29 5.06 1.26
N ARG A 87 22.72 5.22 0.07
CA ARG A 87 22.34 6.51 -0.52
C ARG A 87 20.83 6.68 -0.53
N PRO A 88 20.31 7.92 -0.36
CA PRO A 88 18.89 8.17 -0.44
C PRO A 88 18.29 7.75 -1.79
N ILE A 89 17.05 7.26 -1.75
CA ILE A 89 16.27 6.92 -2.94
C ILE A 89 14.83 7.42 -2.78
N SER A 90 14.28 8.02 -3.83
CA SER A 90 12.85 8.27 -3.95
C SER A 90 12.18 7.15 -4.74
N VAL A 91 11.01 6.72 -4.29
CA VAL A 91 10.19 5.70 -4.96
C VAL A 91 8.76 6.21 -5.03
N PHE A 92 8.19 6.20 -6.22
CA PHE A 92 6.77 6.43 -6.47
C PHE A 92 6.12 5.15 -7.01
N GLU A 93 4.81 5.14 -7.21
CA GLU A 93 3.95 3.97 -7.46
C GLU A 93 3.79 3.07 -6.23
N SER A 94 2.57 2.98 -5.72
CA SER A 94 2.30 2.22 -4.50
C SER A 94 2.71 0.75 -4.58
N GLY A 95 2.56 0.11 -5.75
CA GLY A 95 3.02 -1.26 -6.00
C GLY A 95 4.54 -1.39 -5.92
N ALA A 96 5.27 -0.46 -6.54
CA ALA A 96 6.73 -0.42 -6.53
C ALA A 96 7.27 -0.16 -5.11
N ILE A 97 6.63 0.74 -4.36
CA ILE A 97 6.99 1.02 -2.97
C ILE A 97 6.83 -0.23 -2.10
N LEU A 98 5.69 -0.94 -2.23
CA LEU A 98 5.44 -2.20 -1.51
C LEU A 98 6.51 -3.25 -1.81
N GLN A 99 6.86 -3.46 -3.08
CA GLN A 99 7.93 -4.38 -3.47
C GLN A 99 9.29 -3.94 -2.95
N TYR A 100 9.62 -2.64 -3.04
CA TYR A 100 10.87 -2.10 -2.53
C TYR A 100 11.03 -2.35 -1.04
N LEU A 101 10.03 -1.99 -0.25
CA LEU A 101 10.04 -2.19 1.20
C LEU A 101 10.04 -3.68 1.56
N GLY A 102 9.28 -4.51 0.84
CA GLY A 102 9.26 -5.95 1.03
C GLY A 102 10.64 -6.59 0.82
N ARG A 103 11.37 -6.19 -0.22
CA ARG A 103 12.75 -6.65 -0.47
C ARG A 103 13.74 -6.12 0.57
N LYS A 104 13.66 -4.83 0.88
CA LYS A 104 14.58 -4.18 1.83
C LYS A 104 14.54 -4.83 3.21
N TYR A 105 13.35 -5.15 3.70
CA TYR A 105 13.14 -5.69 5.04
C TYR A 105 12.93 -7.21 5.09
N GLY A 106 12.86 -7.89 3.94
CA GLY A 106 12.70 -9.35 3.85
C GLY A 106 11.36 -9.83 4.41
N ARG A 107 10.30 -9.03 4.36
CA ARG A 107 8.99 -9.34 4.95
C ARG A 107 7.85 -9.06 3.97
N PHE A 108 6.81 -9.90 4.02
CA PHE A 108 5.57 -9.77 3.23
C PHE A 108 5.75 -9.86 1.71
N TYR A 109 6.95 -10.13 1.23
CA TYR A 109 7.32 -10.33 -0.16
C TYR A 109 8.36 -11.44 -0.24
N PRO A 110 7.98 -12.67 -0.63
CA PRO A 110 8.84 -13.84 -0.55
C PRO A 110 10.10 -13.75 -1.40
N GLN A 111 11.17 -14.40 -0.96
CA GLN A 111 12.38 -14.59 -1.77
C GLN A 111 12.28 -15.81 -2.70
N ASP A 112 11.53 -16.84 -2.30
CA ASP A 112 11.21 -17.97 -3.14
C ASP A 112 10.41 -17.53 -4.36
N GLU A 113 10.88 -17.92 -5.55
CA GLU A 113 10.34 -17.44 -6.82
C GLU A 113 8.88 -17.84 -7.03
N ARG A 114 8.52 -19.11 -6.70
CA ARG A 114 7.13 -19.58 -6.87
C ARG A 114 6.15 -18.83 -5.98
N ALA A 115 6.53 -18.62 -4.72
CA ALA A 115 5.73 -17.87 -3.78
C ALA A 115 5.67 -16.37 -4.16
N ARG A 116 6.78 -15.82 -4.69
CA ARG A 116 6.86 -14.42 -5.13
C ARG A 116 5.94 -14.16 -6.32
N VAL A 117 5.97 -15.00 -7.34
CA VAL A 117 5.09 -14.89 -8.51
C VAL A 117 3.62 -14.85 -8.09
N GLN A 118 3.19 -15.69 -7.14
CA GLN A 118 1.81 -15.66 -6.64
C GLN A 118 1.45 -14.30 -5.97
N VAL A 119 2.40 -13.68 -5.27
CA VAL A 119 2.19 -12.35 -4.69
C VAL A 119 2.13 -11.28 -5.78
N GLU A 120 3.00 -11.37 -6.79
CA GLU A 120 3.06 -10.42 -7.91
C GLU A 120 1.80 -10.49 -8.78
N GLU A 121 1.28 -11.67 -9.11
CA GLU A 121 0.01 -11.84 -9.82
C GLU A 121 -1.11 -11.02 -9.16
N TRP A 122 -1.30 -11.15 -7.86
CA TRP A 122 -2.32 -10.41 -7.13
C TRP A 122 -2.00 -8.93 -6.92
N LEU A 123 -0.72 -8.58 -6.80
CA LEU A 123 -0.29 -7.18 -6.73
C LEU A 123 -0.56 -6.46 -8.05
N PHE A 124 -0.15 -7.04 -9.18
CA PHE A 124 -0.37 -6.45 -10.50
C PHE A 124 -1.86 -6.47 -10.90
N TRP A 125 -2.59 -7.53 -10.54
CA TRP A 125 -4.03 -7.57 -10.69
C TRP A 125 -4.72 -6.42 -9.94
N GLN A 126 -4.24 -6.09 -8.73
CA GLN A 126 -4.76 -4.94 -8.00
C GLN A 126 -4.42 -3.62 -8.68
N VAL A 127 -3.14 -3.43 -9.08
CA VAL A 127 -2.66 -2.17 -9.66
C VAL A 127 -3.29 -1.91 -11.04
N GLY A 128 -3.39 -2.94 -11.89
CA GLY A 128 -3.94 -2.84 -13.24
C GLY A 128 -5.46 -2.99 -13.34
N GLY A 129 -6.09 -3.58 -12.34
CA GLY A 129 -7.52 -3.93 -12.38
C GLY A 129 -8.31 -3.34 -11.23
N LEU A 130 -8.25 -3.96 -10.05
CA LEU A 130 -9.11 -3.60 -8.91
C LEU A 130 -9.05 -2.11 -8.54
N GLY A 131 -7.86 -1.55 -8.41
CA GLY A 131 -7.69 -0.14 -8.03
C GLY A 131 -8.29 0.82 -9.06
N PRO A 132 -7.90 0.73 -10.33
CA PRO A 132 -8.46 1.57 -11.38
C PRO A 132 -9.99 1.44 -11.52
N MET A 133 -10.53 0.22 -11.53
CA MET A 133 -11.97 0.00 -11.73
C MET A 133 -12.79 0.45 -10.51
N ALA A 134 -12.35 0.16 -9.30
CA ALA A 134 -12.97 0.69 -8.09
C ALA A 134 -12.88 2.24 -8.02
N GLY A 135 -11.78 2.81 -8.52
CA GLY A 135 -11.60 4.25 -8.66
C GLY A 135 -12.62 4.87 -9.60
N GLN A 136 -12.85 4.26 -10.78
CA GLN A 136 -13.86 4.70 -11.74
C GLN A 136 -15.28 4.51 -11.20
N ALA A 137 -15.60 3.37 -10.58
CA ALA A 137 -16.88 3.17 -9.91
C ALA A 137 -17.15 4.27 -8.88
N ASN A 138 -16.16 4.59 -8.03
CA ASN A 138 -16.29 5.67 -7.06
C ASN A 138 -16.43 7.05 -7.74
N HIS A 139 -15.71 7.31 -8.83
CA HIS A 139 -15.79 8.56 -9.56
C HIS A 139 -17.20 8.81 -10.09
N PHE A 140 -17.74 7.88 -10.87
CA PHE A 140 -19.05 8.04 -11.51
C PHE A 140 -20.22 7.98 -10.52
N ASN A 141 -20.08 7.26 -9.40
CA ASN A 141 -21.12 7.21 -8.38
C ASN A 141 -21.07 8.36 -7.35
N SER A 142 -19.92 9.08 -7.21
CA SER A 142 -19.76 10.04 -6.12
C SER A 142 -19.23 11.42 -6.53
N TYR A 143 -18.52 11.53 -7.65
CA TYR A 143 -17.78 12.76 -7.99
C TYR A 143 -18.09 13.34 -9.37
N ALA A 144 -18.57 12.53 -10.32
CA ALA A 144 -18.89 13.00 -11.65
C ALA A 144 -19.91 14.15 -11.58
N PRO A 145 -19.70 15.27 -12.32
CA PRO A 145 -20.61 16.40 -12.32
C PRO A 145 -21.94 16.09 -13.04
N GLU A 146 -21.89 15.09 -13.91
CA GLU A 146 -23.05 14.64 -14.69
C GLU A 146 -23.47 13.24 -14.26
N ASP A 147 -24.76 12.96 -14.29
CA ASP A 147 -25.27 11.60 -14.12
C ASP A 147 -25.14 10.82 -15.44
N ILE A 148 -24.25 9.81 -15.46
CA ILE A 148 -24.00 8.97 -16.62
C ILE A 148 -24.33 7.51 -16.25
N PRO A 149 -25.61 7.09 -16.37
CA PRO A 149 -26.08 5.77 -15.91
C PRO A 149 -25.29 4.60 -16.50
N TYR A 150 -24.93 4.70 -17.79
CA TYR A 150 -24.10 3.67 -18.43
C TYR A 150 -22.74 3.50 -17.77
N ALA A 151 -22.03 4.60 -17.46
CA ALA A 151 -20.72 4.55 -16.81
C ALA A 151 -20.83 4.02 -15.38
N LYS A 152 -21.83 4.49 -14.61
CA LYS A 152 -22.11 3.97 -13.28
C LYS A 152 -22.31 2.46 -13.30
N LYS A 153 -23.23 1.98 -14.16
CA LYS A 153 -23.50 0.55 -14.31
C LYS A 153 -22.24 -0.21 -14.74
N ARG A 154 -21.55 0.24 -15.79
CA ARG A 154 -20.37 -0.43 -16.36
C ARG A 154 -19.27 -0.65 -15.33
N TYR A 155 -18.95 0.37 -14.55
CA TYR A 155 -17.87 0.27 -13.56
C TYR A 155 -18.28 -0.42 -12.26
N THR A 156 -19.54 -0.31 -11.87
CA THR A 156 -20.08 -1.07 -10.73
C THR A 156 -20.14 -2.56 -11.02
N ASP A 157 -20.59 -2.95 -12.22
CA ASP A 157 -20.61 -4.35 -12.65
C ASP A 157 -19.19 -4.95 -12.72
N GLU A 158 -18.22 -4.18 -13.21
CA GLU A 158 -16.83 -4.64 -13.25
C GLU A 158 -16.24 -4.78 -11.85
N LEU A 159 -16.53 -3.85 -10.95
CA LEU A 159 -16.13 -3.96 -9.55
C LEU A 159 -16.75 -5.18 -8.88
N HIS A 160 -18.04 -5.44 -9.12
CA HIS A 160 -18.74 -6.65 -8.65
C HIS A 160 -18.05 -7.92 -9.17
N ARG A 161 -17.71 -7.97 -10.46
CA ARG A 161 -16.97 -9.09 -11.06
C ARG A 161 -15.62 -9.30 -10.37
N LEU A 162 -14.88 -8.23 -10.11
CA LEU A 162 -13.57 -8.30 -9.43
C LEU A 162 -13.70 -8.78 -7.98
N PHE A 163 -14.75 -8.37 -7.26
CA PHE A 163 -15.04 -8.91 -5.93
C PHE A 163 -15.36 -10.39 -5.98
N GLY A 164 -16.08 -10.86 -7.00
CA GLY A 164 -16.33 -12.27 -7.25
C GLY A 164 -15.06 -13.09 -7.47
N VAL A 165 -14.07 -12.54 -8.21
CA VAL A 165 -12.75 -13.17 -8.39
C VAL A 165 -12.02 -13.34 -7.05
N MET A 166 -12.01 -12.29 -6.21
CA MET A 166 -11.41 -12.36 -4.88
C MET A 166 -12.15 -13.35 -3.98
N ASN A 167 -13.49 -13.29 -3.98
CA ASN A 167 -14.32 -14.18 -3.16
C ASN A 167 -14.03 -15.65 -3.47
N LYS A 168 -14.00 -16.03 -4.76
CA LYS A 168 -13.65 -17.38 -5.20
C LYS A 168 -12.23 -17.78 -4.77
N ARG A 169 -11.26 -16.88 -4.89
CA ARG A 169 -9.88 -17.16 -4.43
C ARG A 169 -9.83 -17.43 -2.94
N LEU A 170 -10.57 -16.66 -2.16
CA LEU A 170 -10.57 -16.71 -0.69
C LEU A 170 -11.42 -17.83 -0.11
N GLU A 171 -12.19 -18.54 -0.92
CA GLU A 171 -12.90 -19.76 -0.52
C GLU A 171 -11.94 -20.83 0.02
N THR A 172 -10.78 -21.01 -0.61
CA THR A 172 -9.78 -22.02 -0.26
C THR A 172 -8.50 -21.45 0.34
N LYS A 173 -8.35 -20.14 0.39
CA LYS A 173 -7.13 -19.46 0.86
C LYS A 173 -7.43 -18.42 1.92
N LYS A 174 -6.62 -18.42 2.97
CA LYS A 174 -6.73 -17.43 4.05
C LYS A 174 -6.37 -16.02 3.60
N PHE A 175 -5.41 -15.89 2.66
CA PHE A 175 -4.93 -14.66 2.06
C PHE A 175 -4.70 -14.87 0.55
N LEU A 176 -4.63 -13.80 -0.23
CA LEU A 176 -4.62 -13.84 -1.70
C LEU A 176 -3.50 -14.73 -2.26
N ALA A 177 -2.29 -14.62 -1.73
CA ALA A 177 -1.15 -15.45 -2.11
C ALA A 177 -0.86 -16.60 -1.10
N GLY A 178 -1.88 -17.00 -0.31
CA GLY A 178 -1.75 -18.04 0.72
C GLY A 178 -1.31 -17.49 2.08
N ALA A 179 -0.17 -16.84 2.17
CA ALA A 179 0.29 -16.07 3.33
C ALA A 179 -0.04 -14.58 3.19
N TYR A 180 -0.17 -13.88 4.34
CA TYR A 180 -0.35 -12.42 4.33
C TYR A 180 0.85 -11.72 3.70
N SER A 181 0.59 -10.87 2.73
CA SER A 181 1.61 -10.29 1.87
C SER A 181 1.26 -8.86 1.42
N ILE A 182 2.17 -8.26 0.65
CA ILE A 182 1.93 -6.96 0.01
C ILE A 182 0.72 -6.97 -0.94
N ALA A 183 0.31 -8.13 -1.46
CA ALA A 183 -0.90 -8.27 -2.27
C ALA A 183 -2.16 -7.97 -1.44
N ASP A 184 -2.24 -8.49 -0.21
CA ASP A 184 -3.36 -8.22 0.69
C ASP A 184 -3.39 -6.75 1.12
N MET A 185 -2.23 -6.16 1.42
CA MET A 185 -2.12 -4.74 1.76
C MET A 185 -2.57 -3.84 0.60
N ALA A 186 -2.23 -4.23 -0.63
CA ALA A 186 -2.62 -3.50 -1.82
C ALA A 186 -4.13 -3.55 -2.08
N CYS A 187 -4.75 -4.72 -1.92
CA CYS A 187 -6.17 -4.93 -2.20
C CYS A 187 -7.08 -4.39 -1.10
N TRP A 188 -6.69 -4.49 0.17
CA TRP A 188 -7.59 -4.25 1.30
C TRP A 188 -8.25 -2.87 1.29
N SER A 189 -7.47 -1.82 1.10
CA SER A 189 -7.97 -0.44 1.10
C SER A 189 -8.92 -0.16 -0.07
N TRP A 190 -8.74 -0.85 -1.20
CA TRP A 190 -9.60 -0.74 -2.36
C TRP A 190 -10.89 -1.55 -2.22
N VAL A 191 -10.86 -2.71 -1.57
CA VAL A 191 -12.09 -3.43 -1.18
C VAL A 191 -12.90 -2.59 -0.20
N LEU A 192 -12.25 -1.97 0.79
CA LEU A 192 -12.92 -1.07 1.73
C LEU A 192 -13.55 0.15 1.04
N ALA A 193 -12.90 0.72 0.03
CA ALA A 193 -13.45 1.83 -0.75
C ALA A 193 -14.59 1.39 -1.67
N GLY A 194 -14.42 0.25 -2.33
CA GLY A 194 -15.37 -0.30 -3.30
C GLY A 194 -16.66 -0.85 -2.66
N SER A 195 -16.59 -1.30 -1.39
CA SER A 195 -17.77 -1.80 -0.65
C SER A 195 -18.86 -0.75 -0.42
N LYS A 196 -18.59 0.52 -0.73
CA LYS A 196 -19.60 1.57 -0.76
C LYS A 196 -20.55 1.48 -1.96
N HIS A 197 -20.13 0.79 -3.01
CA HIS A 197 -20.85 0.69 -4.28
C HIS A 197 -21.28 -0.75 -4.60
N VAL A 198 -20.60 -1.73 -4.02
CA VAL A 198 -20.89 -3.17 -4.17
C VAL A 198 -20.95 -3.79 -2.78
N PRO A 199 -22.12 -4.26 -2.34
CA PRO A 199 -22.32 -4.86 -1.01
C PRO A 199 -21.45 -6.11 -0.84
N LEU A 200 -20.79 -6.25 0.34
CA LEU A 200 -19.94 -7.41 0.62
C LEU A 200 -20.72 -8.63 1.10
N GLU A 201 -21.97 -8.48 1.42
CA GLU A 201 -22.88 -9.55 1.84
C GLU A 201 -23.02 -10.64 0.75
N GLU A 202 -22.86 -10.24 -0.51
CA GLU A 202 -22.84 -11.16 -1.66
C GLU A 202 -21.52 -11.97 -1.76
N PHE A 203 -20.48 -11.59 -0.99
CA PHE A 203 -19.12 -12.13 -1.07
C PHE A 203 -18.60 -12.55 0.31
N PRO A 204 -19.12 -13.61 0.94
CA PRO A 204 -18.84 -13.93 2.33
C PRO A 204 -17.36 -14.24 2.62
N HIS A 205 -16.62 -14.85 1.68
CA HIS A 205 -15.19 -15.12 1.85
C HIS A 205 -14.35 -13.83 1.74
N LEU A 206 -14.74 -12.92 0.85
CA LEU A 206 -14.13 -11.59 0.71
C LEU A 206 -14.39 -10.75 1.97
N GLN A 207 -15.60 -10.78 2.49
CA GLN A 207 -15.97 -10.09 3.72
C GLN A 207 -15.13 -10.59 4.90
N ALA A 208 -15.07 -11.91 5.09
CA ALA A 208 -14.27 -12.52 6.14
C ALA A 208 -12.77 -12.18 6.02
N TRP A 209 -12.24 -12.12 4.80
CA TRP A 209 -10.87 -11.68 4.54
C TRP A 209 -10.68 -10.19 4.86
N ARG A 210 -11.59 -9.31 4.42
CA ARG A 210 -11.55 -7.87 4.72
C ARG A 210 -11.47 -7.63 6.24
N ASP A 211 -12.29 -8.35 7.01
CA ASP A 211 -12.36 -8.22 8.47
C ASP A 211 -11.09 -8.76 9.12
N ARG A 212 -10.60 -9.91 8.67
CA ARG A 212 -9.34 -10.51 9.13
C ARG A 212 -8.14 -9.60 8.92
N VAL A 213 -8.03 -8.98 7.75
CA VAL A 213 -6.96 -8.02 7.46
C VAL A 213 -7.17 -6.75 8.28
N GLY A 214 -8.40 -6.23 8.33
CA GLY A 214 -8.76 -5.03 9.06
C GLY A 214 -8.54 -5.10 10.58
N ALA A 215 -8.64 -6.30 11.18
CA ALA A 215 -8.39 -6.53 12.60
C ALA A 215 -6.90 -6.50 12.99
N ARG A 216 -5.98 -6.48 12.03
CA ARG A 216 -4.55 -6.41 12.31
C ARG A 216 -4.20 -5.04 12.93
N LYS A 217 -3.50 -5.03 14.05
CA LYS A 217 -3.13 -3.79 14.77
C LYS A 217 -2.41 -2.78 13.87
N ALA A 218 -1.53 -3.26 12.99
CA ALA A 218 -0.80 -2.42 12.05
C ALA A 218 -1.73 -1.83 10.97
N VAL A 219 -2.72 -2.58 10.49
CA VAL A 219 -3.72 -2.09 9.53
C VAL A 219 -4.58 -1.00 10.17
N VAL A 220 -4.99 -1.18 11.43
CA VAL A 220 -5.74 -0.17 12.19
C VAL A 220 -4.94 1.12 12.32
N ARG A 221 -3.65 1.03 12.75
CA ARG A 221 -2.78 2.21 12.88
C ARG A 221 -2.50 2.85 11.51
N GLY A 222 -2.15 2.07 10.50
CA GLY A 222 -1.85 2.58 9.16
C GLY A 222 -3.03 3.28 8.50
N LYS A 223 -4.26 2.81 8.75
CA LYS A 223 -5.48 3.48 8.29
C LYS A 223 -5.77 4.78 9.04
N ALA A 224 -5.38 4.87 10.31
CA ALA A 224 -5.59 6.05 11.14
C ALA A 224 -4.62 7.20 10.81
N VAL A 225 -3.53 6.95 10.07
CA VAL A 225 -2.55 7.97 9.69
C VAL A 225 -3.25 9.12 8.97
N ALA A 226 -3.07 10.35 9.48
CA ALA A 226 -3.65 11.59 8.96
C ALA A 226 -5.17 11.52 8.67
N GLY A 227 -5.92 10.71 9.43
CA GLY A 227 -7.36 10.51 9.25
C GLY A 227 -8.18 11.79 9.37
N GLU A 228 -7.74 12.74 10.20
CA GLU A 228 -8.38 14.05 10.41
C GLU A 228 -8.28 14.97 9.16
N SER A 229 -7.36 14.69 8.24
CA SER A 229 -7.19 15.45 7.00
C SER A 229 -8.28 15.18 5.97
N ARG A 230 -9.10 14.14 6.14
CA ARG A 230 -10.10 13.72 5.17
C ARG A 230 -11.43 14.43 5.42
N LYS A 231 -11.62 15.55 4.73
CA LYS A 231 -12.91 16.25 4.62
C LYS A 231 -13.57 15.97 3.28
N PRO A 232 -14.91 16.12 3.15
CA PRO A 232 -15.56 16.13 1.84
C PRO A 232 -14.90 17.15 0.92
N LEU A 233 -14.71 16.81 -0.35
CA LEU A 233 -14.12 17.73 -1.34
C LEU A 233 -15.12 18.82 -1.69
N THR A 234 -14.66 20.08 -1.76
CA THR A 234 -15.43 21.18 -2.36
C THR A 234 -15.46 21.04 -3.89
N ASP A 235 -16.28 21.82 -4.57
CA ASP A 235 -16.35 21.79 -6.03
C ASP A 235 -15.05 22.28 -6.69
N GLU A 236 -14.37 23.25 -6.07
CA GLU A 236 -13.05 23.73 -6.49
C GLU A 236 -11.99 22.62 -6.37
N GLU A 237 -11.98 21.91 -5.25
CA GLU A 237 -11.07 20.78 -5.02
C GLU A 237 -11.34 19.61 -6.00
N ARG A 238 -12.62 19.37 -6.36
CA ARG A 238 -12.97 18.40 -7.42
C ARG A 238 -12.42 18.79 -8.77
N LYS A 239 -12.53 20.10 -9.16
CA LYS A 239 -11.93 20.62 -10.40
C LYS A 239 -10.42 20.44 -10.42
N VAL A 240 -9.73 20.73 -9.32
CA VAL A 240 -8.28 20.51 -9.19
C VAL A 240 -7.93 19.04 -9.33
N LEU A 241 -8.70 18.15 -8.70
CA LEU A 241 -8.40 16.71 -8.65
C LEU A 241 -8.72 16.00 -9.96
N PHE A 242 -9.81 16.35 -10.64
CA PHE A 242 -10.33 15.63 -11.81
C PHE A 242 -10.16 16.39 -13.14
N GLY A 243 -9.91 17.70 -13.12
CA GLY A 243 -9.72 18.54 -14.30
C GLY A 243 -8.28 18.57 -14.84
N GLN A 244 -7.45 17.60 -14.51
CA GLN A 244 -6.04 17.57 -14.87
C GLN A 244 -5.85 17.27 -16.36
N ARG A 245 -5.01 18.09 -17.02
CA ARG A 245 -4.54 17.88 -18.39
C ARG A 245 -3.03 17.91 -18.41
N ALA A 246 -2.41 17.37 -19.47
CA ALA A 246 -0.98 17.53 -19.71
C ALA A 246 -0.63 19.03 -19.80
N ARG A 247 0.46 19.41 -19.18
CA ARG A 247 0.99 20.78 -19.14
C ARG A 247 2.39 20.79 -19.75
#